data_d2168499709cbc1cf52ca9c97b849423
#
_entry.id   d2168499709cbc1cf52ca9c97b849423
#
_cell.length_a   1.000
_cell.length_b   1.000
_cell.length_c   1.000
_cell.angle_alpha   90.00
_cell.angle_beta   90.00
_cell.angle_gamma   90.00
#
_symmetry.space_group_name_H-M   'P 1'
#
loop_
_entity.id
_entity.type
_entity.pdbx_description
1 polymer ?
#
loop_
_entity_poly.entity_id
_entity_poly.type
_entity_poly.pdbx_seq_one_letter_code
_entity_poly.pdbx_strand_id
1 'polypeptide(L)'
;AGVAWVAARANLSAALKEVFGWLWVGFYRKVSEERLQLGPFQGPVACTFIHKGKGVCGTVWKEEKALIVANVDDFPGHIACSSKSKSEIVLPVYKDSQFWGVLDADSENLNEFSLVDLDNLKSLIQSFEKHL
;
A
#
# COMPACT_ATOMS: atom_id res chain seq x y z
N ALA A 1 -20.11 -2.08 -1.87
CA ALA A 1 -20.84 -0.89 -1.54
C ALA A 1 -20.88 -0.71 -0.03
N GLY A 2 -21.16 0.51 0.43
CA GLY A 2 -21.22 0.83 1.84
C GLY A 2 -19.87 0.68 2.52
N VAL A 3 -19.89 0.24 3.79
CA VAL A 3 -18.68 0.13 4.61
C VAL A 3 -18.01 -1.25 4.55
N ALA A 4 -18.54 -2.16 3.74
CA ALA A 4 -17.97 -3.51 3.61
C ALA A 4 -16.51 -3.47 3.16
N TRP A 5 -16.14 -2.49 2.34
CA TRP A 5 -14.76 -2.34 1.90
C TRP A 5 -13.80 -2.08 3.06
N VAL A 6 -14.29 -1.40 4.12
CA VAL A 6 -13.49 -1.13 5.31
C VAL A 6 -13.20 -2.43 6.05
N ALA A 7 -14.25 -3.19 6.36
CA ALA A 7 -14.12 -4.44 7.11
C ALA A 7 -13.24 -5.45 6.38
N ALA A 8 -13.45 -5.63 5.09
CA ALA A 8 -12.70 -6.59 4.30
C ALA A 8 -11.21 -6.25 4.27
N ARG A 9 -10.87 -4.98 4.05
CA ARG A 9 -9.46 -4.57 3.96
C ARG A 9 -8.81 -4.46 5.33
N ALA A 10 -9.60 -4.21 6.38
CA ALA A 10 -9.09 -4.26 7.75
C ALA A 10 -8.64 -5.69 8.09
N ASN A 11 -9.45 -6.68 7.76
CA ASN A 11 -9.11 -8.08 8.00
C ASN A 11 -7.94 -8.54 7.14
N LEU A 12 -7.87 -8.12 5.89
CA LEU A 12 -6.72 -8.46 5.03
C LEU A 12 -5.44 -7.84 5.57
N SER A 13 -5.49 -6.58 5.99
CA SER A 13 -4.33 -5.91 6.59
C SER A 13 -3.87 -6.65 7.85
N ALA A 14 -4.81 -7.07 8.69
CA ALA A 14 -4.50 -7.82 9.91
C ALA A 14 -3.85 -9.17 9.59
N ALA A 15 -4.40 -9.90 8.61
CA ALA A 15 -3.89 -11.20 8.20
C ALA A 15 -2.46 -11.08 7.65
N LEU A 16 -2.21 -10.09 6.80
CA LEU A 16 -0.88 -9.87 6.23
C LEU A 16 0.13 -9.49 7.32
N LYS A 17 -0.26 -8.64 8.25
CA LYS A 17 0.59 -8.27 9.38
C LYS A 17 0.94 -9.50 10.23
N GLU A 18 -0.04 -10.33 10.52
CA GLU A 18 0.14 -11.54 11.33
C GLU A 18 1.07 -12.55 10.66
N VAL A 19 0.88 -12.78 9.36
CA VAL A 19 1.66 -13.77 8.61
C VAL A 19 3.09 -13.31 8.37
N PHE A 20 3.29 -12.07 7.95
CA PHE A 20 4.60 -11.57 7.52
C PHE A 20 5.35 -10.76 8.57
N GLY A 21 4.63 -10.21 9.54
CA GLY A 21 5.27 -9.42 10.60
C GLY A 21 5.88 -8.10 10.12
N TRP A 22 5.45 -7.58 8.97
CA TRP A 22 5.96 -6.31 8.48
C TRP A 22 5.64 -5.17 9.45
N LEU A 23 6.43 -4.11 9.43
CA LEU A 23 6.22 -2.95 10.29
C LEU A 23 4.82 -2.37 10.11
N TRP A 24 4.39 -2.24 8.85
CA TRP A 24 3.12 -1.61 8.49
C TRP A 24 2.57 -2.25 7.24
N VAL A 25 1.26 -2.45 7.18
CA VAL A 25 0.59 -2.90 5.97
C VAL A 25 -0.83 -2.36 5.96
N GLY A 26 -1.23 -1.79 4.83
CA GLY A 26 -2.56 -1.22 4.74
C GLY A 26 -2.87 -0.61 3.39
N PHE A 27 -3.99 0.06 3.34
CA PHE A 27 -4.55 0.62 2.11
C PHE A 27 -4.69 2.12 2.20
N TYR A 28 -4.41 2.78 1.07
CA TYR A 28 -4.76 4.17 0.84
C TYR A 28 -5.78 4.21 -0.28
N ARG A 29 -6.87 4.94 -0.10
CA ARG A 29 -7.98 5.00 -1.05
C ARG A 29 -8.00 6.35 -1.78
N LYS A 30 -8.25 6.33 -3.08
CA LYS A 30 -8.45 7.56 -3.85
C LYS A 30 -9.73 8.24 -3.37
N VAL A 31 -9.63 9.49 -2.92
CA VAL A 31 -10.77 10.28 -2.46
C VAL A 31 -11.01 11.51 -3.33
N SER A 32 -10.04 11.87 -4.18
CA SER A 32 -10.18 12.96 -5.15
C SER A 32 -9.19 12.71 -6.29
N GLU A 33 -9.18 13.59 -7.29
CA GLU A 33 -8.23 13.46 -8.41
C GLU A 33 -6.79 13.75 -8.00
N GLU A 34 -6.57 14.25 -6.78
CA GLU A 34 -5.25 14.66 -6.33
C GLU A 34 -4.77 13.96 -5.06
N ARG A 35 -5.67 13.29 -4.31
CA ARG A 35 -5.29 12.74 -3.00
C ARG A 35 -5.78 11.31 -2.77
N LEU A 36 -4.90 10.55 -2.11
CA LEU A 36 -5.27 9.31 -1.43
C LEU A 36 -5.47 9.61 0.04
N GLN A 37 -6.36 8.89 0.67
CA GLN A 37 -6.61 8.98 2.11
C GLN A 37 -6.36 7.64 2.77
N LEU A 38 -5.77 7.67 3.96
CA LEU A 38 -5.51 6.50 4.76
C LEU A 38 -6.80 5.69 4.97
N GLY A 39 -6.74 4.42 4.65
CA GLY A 39 -7.80 3.45 4.88
C GLY A 39 -7.39 2.44 5.94
N PRO A 40 -7.98 1.24 5.91
CA PRO A 40 -7.64 0.19 6.89
C PRO A 40 -6.17 -0.18 6.83
N PHE A 41 -5.54 -0.31 8.01
CA PHE A 41 -4.13 -0.66 8.11
C PHE A 41 -3.82 -1.28 9.47
N GLN A 42 -2.62 -1.86 9.56
CA GLN A 42 -2.04 -2.37 10.80
C GLN A 42 -0.62 -1.83 10.91
N GLY A 43 -0.29 -1.26 12.06
CA GLY A 43 1.05 -0.73 12.32
C GLY A 43 1.02 0.65 12.98
N PRO A 44 2.17 1.34 13.02
CA PRO A 44 2.26 2.68 13.60
C PRO A 44 1.40 3.71 12.86
N VAL A 45 1.15 4.83 13.52
CA VAL A 45 0.44 5.98 12.94
C VAL A 45 1.07 6.36 11.60
N ALA A 46 0.23 6.67 10.63
CA ALA A 46 0.62 6.95 9.26
C ALA A 46 0.12 8.31 8.79
N CYS A 47 0.61 8.74 7.61
CA CYS A 47 0.14 9.99 7.00
C CYS A 47 -1.34 9.85 6.64
N THR A 48 -2.12 10.89 6.90
CA THR A 48 -3.56 10.88 6.60
C THR A 48 -3.84 10.97 5.11
N PHE A 49 -3.10 11.83 4.39
CA PHE A 49 -3.28 12.04 2.96
C PHE A 49 -1.97 11.91 2.21
N ILE A 50 -2.05 11.43 0.97
CA ILE A 50 -0.92 11.34 0.06
C ILE A 50 -1.32 11.99 -1.26
N HIS A 51 -0.50 12.93 -1.73
CA HIS A 51 -0.75 13.61 -3.00
C HIS A 51 -0.26 12.79 -4.19
N LYS A 52 -1.00 12.88 -5.29
CA LYS A 52 -0.63 12.18 -6.53
C LYS A 52 0.76 12.57 -6.98
N GLY A 53 1.58 11.57 -7.28
CA GLY A 53 2.96 11.78 -7.73
C GLY A 53 3.97 12.03 -6.62
N LYS A 54 3.55 12.02 -5.35
CA LYS A 54 4.44 12.27 -4.21
C LYS A 54 4.70 10.99 -3.43
N GLY A 55 5.97 10.75 -3.11
CA GLY A 55 6.39 9.55 -2.39
C GLY A 55 6.17 8.28 -3.21
N VAL A 56 6.33 7.13 -2.56
CA VAL A 56 6.17 5.83 -3.24
C VAL A 56 4.72 5.60 -3.63
N CYS A 57 3.80 5.76 -2.68
CA CYS A 57 2.36 5.56 -2.94
C CYS A 57 1.83 6.51 -4.01
N GLY A 58 2.20 7.79 -3.95
CA GLY A 58 1.77 8.77 -4.94
C GLY A 58 2.32 8.49 -6.33
N THR A 59 3.54 7.97 -6.41
CA THR A 59 4.18 7.60 -7.67
C THR A 59 3.51 6.36 -8.28
N VAL A 60 3.19 5.36 -7.47
CA VAL A 60 2.46 4.17 -7.92
C VAL A 60 1.10 4.58 -8.48
N TRP A 61 0.41 5.49 -7.83
CA TRP A 61 -0.84 6.02 -8.34
C TRP A 61 -0.68 6.70 -9.70
N LYS A 62 0.27 7.63 -9.79
CA LYS A 62 0.49 8.40 -11.02
C LYS A 62 0.86 7.52 -12.20
N GLU A 63 1.75 6.55 -11.98
CA GLU A 63 2.27 5.69 -13.05
C GLU A 63 1.47 4.40 -13.22
N GLU A 64 0.63 4.06 -12.25
CA GLU A 64 -0.16 2.83 -12.20
C GLU A 64 0.71 1.59 -12.39
N LYS A 65 1.85 1.59 -11.72
CA LYS A 65 2.81 0.47 -11.70
C LYS A 65 3.23 0.21 -10.27
N ALA A 66 3.28 -1.07 -9.90
CA ALA A 66 3.80 -1.46 -8.60
C ALA A 66 5.29 -1.12 -8.48
N LEU A 67 5.73 -0.78 -7.27
CA LEU A 67 7.13 -0.46 -6.99
C LEU A 67 7.61 -1.26 -5.79
N ILE A 68 8.86 -1.75 -5.89
CA ILE A 68 9.62 -2.31 -4.77
C ILE A 68 10.76 -1.35 -4.51
N VAL A 69 10.86 -0.85 -3.28
CA VAL A 69 11.89 0.10 -2.88
C VAL A 69 12.79 -0.55 -1.84
N ALA A 70 14.01 -0.87 -2.23
CA ALA A 70 14.97 -1.57 -1.36
C ALA A 70 15.40 -0.70 -0.17
N ASN A 71 15.54 0.59 -0.39
CA ASN A 71 15.90 1.57 0.63
C ASN A 71 15.13 2.85 0.37
N VAL A 72 14.20 3.18 1.26
CA VAL A 72 13.33 4.35 1.10
C VAL A 72 14.10 5.67 1.07
N ASP A 73 15.26 5.72 1.72
CA ASP A 73 16.09 6.93 1.72
C ASP A 73 16.66 7.25 0.34
N ASP A 74 16.72 6.25 -0.54
CA ASP A 74 17.19 6.43 -1.92
C ASP A 74 16.06 6.79 -2.88
N PHE A 75 14.82 6.77 -2.42
CA PHE A 75 13.67 7.06 -3.29
C PHE A 75 13.47 8.58 -3.40
N PRO A 76 13.53 9.15 -4.62
CA PRO A 76 13.36 10.60 -4.81
C PRO A 76 12.00 11.08 -4.30
N GLY A 77 12.01 12.09 -3.43
CA GLY A 77 10.76 12.64 -2.89
C GLY A 77 10.07 11.77 -1.86
N HIS A 78 10.77 10.80 -1.28
CA HIS A 78 10.20 9.95 -0.24
C HIS A 78 9.63 10.79 0.91
N ILE A 79 8.41 10.45 1.32
CA ILE A 79 7.74 11.09 2.46
C ILE A 79 7.84 10.13 3.64
N ALA A 80 8.59 10.54 4.67
CA ALA A 80 8.79 9.73 5.86
C ALA A 80 7.63 9.91 6.84
N CYS A 81 6.59 9.07 6.71
CA CYS A 81 5.49 9.04 7.69
C CYS A 81 5.89 8.23 8.92
N SER A 82 6.93 7.40 8.83
CA SER A 82 7.55 6.69 9.95
C SER A 82 9.04 6.61 9.73
N SER A 83 9.82 6.99 10.75
CA SER A 83 11.28 6.92 10.71
C SER A 83 11.81 5.47 10.77
N LYS A 84 10.95 4.51 11.12
CA LYS A 84 11.35 3.10 11.24
C LYS A 84 11.29 2.36 9.91
N SER A 85 10.59 2.88 8.93
CA SER A 85 10.49 2.24 7.61
C SER A 85 11.82 2.32 6.88
N LYS A 86 12.30 1.17 6.39
CA LYS A 86 13.55 1.06 5.64
C LYS A 86 13.34 0.65 4.20
N SER A 87 12.38 -0.23 3.96
CA SER A 87 12.02 -0.67 2.61
C SER A 87 10.51 -0.73 2.47
N GLU A 88 10.05 -0.73 1.23
CA GLU A 88 8.62 -0.59 0.96
C GLU A 88 8.23 -1.32 -0.33
N ILE A 89 7.00 -1.83 -0.35
CA ILE A 89 6.36 -2.32 -1.57
C ILE A 89 4.97 -1.70 -1.67
N VAL A 90 4.63 -1.20 -2.85
CA VAL A 90 3.33 -0.59 -3.11
C VAL A 90 2.77 -1.13 -4.42
N LEU A 91 1.50 -1.51 -4.39
CA LEU A 91 0.79 -2.02 -5.57
C LEU A 91 -0.49 -1.22 -5.80
N PRO A 92 -0.81 -0.92 -7.07
CA PRO A 92 -2.10 -0.31 -7.36
C PRO A 92 -3.23 -1.31 -7.16
N VAL A 93 -4.36 -0.82 -6.67
CA VAL A 93 -5.57 -1.61 -6.44
C VAL A 93 -6.65 -1.07 -7.36
N TYR A 94 -7.31 -1.98 -8.08
CA TYR A 94 -8.36 -1.63 -9.04
C TYR A 94 -9.69 -2.22 -8.61
N LYS A 95 -10.75 -1.47 -8.86
CA LYS A 95 -12.13 -1.94 -8.70
C LYS A 95 -12.91 -1.59 -9.97
N ASP A 96 -13.52 -2.60 -10.56
CA ASP A 96 -14.26 -2.44 -11.81
C ASP A 96 -13.41 -1.76 -12.89
N SER A 97 -12.16 -2.19 -13.01
CA SER A 97 -11.17 -1.70 -13.98
C SER A 97 -10.74 -0.25 -13.77
N GLN A 98 -11.11 0.35 -12.63
CA GLN A 98 -10.69 1.72 -12.30
C GLN A 98 -9.77 1.73 -11.08
N PHE A 99 -8.82 2.65 -11.09
CA PHE A 99 -7.91 2.80 -9.96
C PHE A 99 -8.71 3.16 -8.70
N TRP A 100 -8.58 2.32 -7.68
CA TRP A 100 -9.25 2.52 -6.39
C TRP A 100 -8.32 3.13 -5.36
N GLY A 101 -7.07 2.71 -5.36
CA GLY A 101 -6.08 3.12 -4.37
C GLY A 101 -4.84 2.23 -4.45
N VAL A 102 -4.12 2.12 -3.33
CA VAL A 102 -2.90 1.30 -3.27
C VAL A 102 -2.93 0.41 -2.04
N LEU A 103 -2.23 -0.73 -2.15
CA LEU A 103 -1.79 -1.51 -1.00
C LEU A 103 -0.34 -1.15 -0.75
N ASP A 104 -0.02 -0.78 0.48
CA ASP A 104 1.32 -0.38 0.90
C ASP A 104 1.78 -1.29 2.04
N ALA A 105 3.01 -1.77 1.96
CA ALA A 105 3.65 -2.48 3.06
C ALA A 105 5.05 -1.93 3.27
N ASP A 106 5.41 -1.76 4.55
CA ASP A 106 6.69 -1.19 4.95
C ASP A 106 7.40 -2.14 5.91
N SER A 107 8.72 -2.24 5.77
CA SER A 107 9.56 -3.07 6.63
C SER A 107 10.62 -2.24 7.35
N GLU A 108 10.99 -2.67 8.55
CA GLU A 108 12.13 -2.12 9.29
C GLU A 108 13.47 -2.58 8.72
N ASN A 109 13.44 -3.54 7.80
CA ASN A 109 14.63 -4.10 7.18
C ASN A 109 14.82 -3.53 5.79
N LEU A 110 16.07 -3.31 5.39
CA LEU A 110 16.39 -2.98 4.01
C LEU A 110 16.09 -4.20 3.12
N ASN A 111 15.67 -3.92 1.90
CA ASN A 111 15.51 -4.95 0.86
C ASN A 111 14.64 -6.13 1.29
N GLU A 112 13.57 -5.84 2.04
CA GLU A 112 12.65 -6.87 2.54
C GLU A 112 11.86 -7.55 1.42
N PHE A 113 11.44 -6.79 0.41
CA PHE A 113 10.45 -7.24 -0.57
C PHE A 113 11.10 -7.67 -1.87
N SER A 114 10.68 -8.83 -2.39
CA SER A 114 11.20 -9.41 -3.63
C SER A 114 10.13 -9.42 -4.71
N LEU A 115 10.52 -9.83 -5.93
CA LEU A 115 9.57 -10.03 -7.03
C LEU A 115 8.57 -11.13 -6.71
N VAL A 116 8.95 -12.12 -5.89
CA VAL A 116 8.03 -13.17 -5.44
C VAL A 116 6.92 -12.56 -4.58
N ASP A 117 7.28 -11.65 -3.66
CA ASP A 117 6.31 -10.94 -2.84
C ASP A 117 5.37 -10.12 -3.72
N LEU A 118 5.92 -9.43 -4.71
CA LEU A 118 5.13 -8.63 -5.64
C LEU A 118 4.10 -9.48 -6.38
N ASP A 119 4.53 -10.61 -6.95
CA ASP A 119 3.65 -11.49 -7.70
C ASP A 119 2.56 -12.09 -6.81
N ASN A 120 2.93 -12.51 -5.61
CA ASN A 120 1.98 -13.09 -4.65
C ASN A 120 0.96 -12.06 -4.18
N LEU A 121 1.40 -10.85 -3.84
CA LEU A 121 0.50 -9.79 -3.41
C LEU A 121 -0.41 -9.36 -4.55
N LYS A 122 0.10 -9.28 -5.77
CA LYS A 122 -0.70 -8.93 -6.94
C LYS A 122 -1.83 -9.94 -7.16
N SER A 123 -1.52 -11.23 -7.09
CA SER A 123 -2.52 -12.30 -7.24
C SER A 123 -3.54 -12.25 -6.11
N LEU A 124 -3.09 -12.04 -4.89
CA LEU A 124 -3.95 -11.94 -3.72
C LEU A 124 -4.93 -10.78 -3.84
N ILE A 125 -4.44 -9.60 -4.21
CA ILE A 125 -5.28 -8.41 -4.37
C ILE A 125 -6.30 -8.62 -5.47
N GLN A 126 -5.90 -9.17 -6.61
CA GLN A 126 -6.81 -9.42 -7.73
C GLN A 126 -7.94 -10.35 -7.32
N SER A 127 -7.61 -11.44 -6.63
CA SER A 127 -8.61 -12.39 -6.13
C SER A 127 -9.52 -11.74 -5.09
N PHE A 128 -8.92 -11.00 -4.16
CA PHE A 128 -9.63 -10.36 -3.06
C PHE A 128 -10.63 -9.31 -3.57
N GLU A 129 -10.18 -8.41 -4.45
CA GLU A 129 -11.03 -7.34 -4.99
C GLU A 129 -12.15 -7.88 -5.87
N LYS A 130 -11.95 -9.02 -6.51
CA LYS A 130 -12.95 -9.66 -7.35
C LYS A 130 -14.19 -10.08 -6.56
N HIS A 131 -14.02 -10.38 -5.27
CA HIS A 131 -15.09 -10.85 -4.40
C HIS A 131 -15.72 -9.75 -3.56
N LEU A 132 -15.31 -8.52 -3.75
CA LEU A 132 -15.89 -7.35 -3.11
C LEU A 132 -16.94 -6.71 -4.05
#